data_d4e53625da7c51781dc050ab2038a4fd
#
_entry.id   d4e53625da7c51781dc050ab2038a4fd
#
_cell.length_a   1.000
_cell.length_b   1.000
_cell.length_c   1.000
_cell.angle_alpha   90.00
_cell.angle_beta   90.00
_cell.angle_gamma   90.00
#
_symmetry.space_group_name_H-M   'P 1'
#
loop_
_entity.id
_entity.type
_entity.pdbx_description
1 polymer ?
#
loop_
_entity_poly.entity_id
_entity_poly.type
_entity_poly.pdbx_seq_one_letter_code
_entity_poly.pdbx_strand_id
1 'polypeptide(L)'
;MPSPEGAPDLCDQAQDLAESGHLKRAAKLYQRAVSANPPPRVQARALLGLAVVQDQRGDPAASREAARRALATGDTRYAPRAAYHLALSLEQEGAHGEAVRVWHRLLDLGGPAYTAVARYGLAREAELRGEEDEAEEHWEAALELPPADAAISRLHAATVVEAAGDLAGRLLERGRPDAAAVAVERGLSVGDDPGLRMLRAATHLERAIADVGSVVGAGPTEGEAGTRPRPRTSGAAVELLAGLLSLRGEPDVAERVWRLGLDNRDRDTADAVRARLRSPFAQESPEDGGEQPEPWWEVYLEEAVATSSAPALAGELFAVITQMHALLAVPVVEGESRPAALRAAMETALRTPSELVWGSSVHADFRRRLSAAMGEDVLPEQWPDGG
;
A
#
# COMPACT_ATOMS: atom_id res chain seq x y z
N MET A 1 52.67 23.98 -17.41
CA MET A 1 51.88 22.85 -16.82
C MET A 1 51.56 23.25 -15.39
N PRO A 2 50.34 22.99 -14.88
CA PRO A 2 50.04 23.24 -13.47
C PRO A 2 50.95 22.36 -12.60
N SER A 3 51.44 22.92 -11.48
CA SER A 3 52.26 22.14 -10.55
C SER A 3 51.37 21.17 -9.75
N PRO A 4 51.88 20.00 -9.34
CA PRO A 4 51.12 19.08 -8.45
C PRO A 4 50.69 19.73 -7.14
N GLU A 5 51.46 20.71 -6.65
CA GLU A 5 51.18 21.47 -5.41
C GLU A 5 49.97 22.39 -5.55
N GLY A 6 49.62 22.87 -6.75
CA GLY A 6 48.43 23.69 -7.01
C GLY A 6 47.16 22.89 -7.33
N ALA A 7 47.21 21.56 -7.37
CA ALA A 7 46.06 20.73 -7.73
C ALA A 7 44.93 20.74 -6.70
N PRO A 8 45.17 20.78 -5.35
CA PRO A 8 44.12 20.96 -4.35
C PRO A 8 43.33 22.25 -4.57
N ASP A 9 43.98 23.37 -4.79
CA ASP A 9 43.36 24.69 -5.02
C ASP A 9 42.50 24.70 -6.27
N LEU A 10 42.95 23.99 -7.32
CA LEU A 10 42.16 23.81 -8.54
C LEU A 10 40.87 22.99 -8.27
N CYS A 11 40.92 22.01 -7.37
CA CYS A 11 39.75 21.23 -6.97
C CYS A 11 38.75 22.09 -6.18
N ASP A 12 39.25 22.93 -5.28
CA ASP A 12 38.37 23.83 -4.50
C ASP A 12 37.67 24.85 -5.40
N GLN A 13 38.43 25.53 -6.27
CA GLN A 13 37.90 26.46 -7.28
C GLN A 13 36.88 25.76 -8.23
N ALA A 14 37.18 24.51 -8.61
CA ALA A 14 36.28 23.74 -9.48
C ALA A 14 34.96 23.41 -8.76
N GLN A 15 35.02 23.08 -7.47
CA GLN A 15 33.86 22.83 -6.66
C GLN A 15 32.96 24.08 -6.52
N ASP A 16 33.55 25.25 -6.19
CA ASP A 16 32.83 26.53 -6.10
C ASP A 16 32.15 26.89 -7.44
N LEU A 17 32.80 26.64 -8.53
CA LEU A 17 32.25 26.87 -9.88
C LEU A 17 31.14 25.90 -10.21
N ALA A 18 31.22 24.64 -9.76
CA ALA A 18 30.16 23.65 -9.96
C ALA A 18 28.92 24.03 -9.15
N GLU A 19 29.08 24.40 -7.86
CA GLU A 19 28.02 24.85 -6.97
C GLU A 19 27.34 26.14 -7.51
N SER A 20 28.10 27.00 -8.19
CA SER A 20 27.59 28.19 -8.86
C SER A 20 27.00 27.93 -10.26
N GLY A 21 26.88 26.68 -10.70
CA GLY A 21 26.33 26.28 -12.00
C GLY A 21 27.26 26.46 -13.18
N HIS A 22 28.54 26.88 -12.97
CA HIS A 22 29.52 27.08 -14.02
C HIS A 22 30.22 25.78 -14.48
N LEU A 23 29.43 24.75 -14.78
CA LEU A 23 29.85 23.35 -15.01
C LEU A 23 31.00 23.21 -16.05
N LYS A 24 30.95 23.98 -17.18
CA LYS A 24 31.98 23.92 -18.20
C LYS A 24 33.36 24.39 -17.68
N ARG A 25 33.37 25.40 -16.80
CA ARG A 25 34.61 25.92 -16.20
C ARG A 25 35.10 24.96 -15.12
N ALA A 26 34.19 24.45 -14.28
CA ALA A 26 34.51 23.44 -13.27
C ALA A 26 35.16 22.20 -13.87
N ALA A 27 34.61 21.63 -14.97
CA ALA A 27 35.18 20.49 -15.66
C ALA A 27 36.61 20.76 -16.15
N LYS A 28 36.86 21.95 -16.71
CA LYS A 28 38.21 22.34 -17.14
C LYS A 28 39.21 22.40 -16.00
N LEU A 29 38.80 22.92 -14.84
CA LEU A 29 39.69 22.99 -13.67
C LEU A 29 39.98 21.60 -13.10
N TYR A 30 38.95 20.74 -12.98
CA TYR A 30 39.20 19.34 -12.60
C TYR A 30 40.11 18.61 -13.55
N GLN A 31 39.96 18.76 -14.88
CA GLN A 31 40.86 18.18 -15.87
C GLN A 31 42.32 18.68 -15.72
N ARG A 32 42.47 19.96 -15.44
CA ARG A 32 43.80 20.53 -15.15
C ARG A 32 44.41 19.95 -13.87
N ALA A 33 43.62 19.81 -12.81
CA ALA A 33 44.04 19.18 -11.57
C ALA A 33 44.51 17.74 -11.80
N VAL A 34 43.76 16.94 -12.57
CA VAL A 34 44.12 15.57 -12.93
C VAL A 34 45.41 15.53 -13.77
N SER A 35 45.55 16.47 -14.73
CA SER A 35 46.72 16.52 -15.64
C SER A 35 48.01 16.96 -14.93
N ALA A 36 47.92 17.54 -13.73
CA ALA A 36 49.07 17.90 -12.89
C ALA A 36 49.70 16.67 -12.22
N ASN A 37 49.13 15.47 -12.38
CA ASN A 37 49.60 14.22 -11.79
C ASN A 37 49.78 14.34 -10.24
N PRO A 38 48.74 14.76 -9.51
CA PRO A 38 48.80 14.99 -8.07
C PRO A 38 48.86 13.67 -7.29
N PRO A 39 49.10 13.70 -5.98
CA PRO A 39 49.02 12.52 -5.12
C PRO A 39 47.67 11.80 -5.27
N PRO A 40 47.63 10.47 -5.07
CA PRO A 40 46.47 9.63 -5.37
C PRO A 40 45.15 10.16 -4.76
N ARG A 41 45.17 10.68 -3.53
CA ARG A 41 43.98 11.25 -2.86
C ARG A 41 43.44 12.49 -3.59
N VAL A 42 44.28 13.38 -4.04
CA VAL A 42 43.91 14.60 -4.78
C VAL A 42 43.43 14.23 -6.19
N GLN A 43 44.08 13.25 -6.79
CA GLN A 43 43.69 12.69 -8.08
C GLN A 43 42.29 12.07 -8.01
N ALA A 44 42.02 11.26 -6.99
CA ALA A 44 40.69 10.66 -6.76
C ALA A 44 39.61 11.71 -6.56
N ARG A 45 39.89 12.75 -5.76
CA ARG A 45 38.98 13.88 -5.55
C ARG A 45 38.68 14.61 -6.85
N ALA A 46 39.70 14.93 -7.64
CA ALA A 46 39.53 15.65 -8.89
C ALA A 46 38.74 14.82 -9.93
N LEU A 47 39.01 13.52 -10.02
CA LEU A 47 38.31 12.60 -10.93
C LEU A 47 36.84 12.41 -10.50
N LEU A 48 36.53 12.28 -9.21
CA LEU A 48 35.17 12.20 -8.73
C LEU A 48 34.41 13.52 -8.99
N GLY A 49 35.00 14.68 -8.70
CA GLY A 49 34.44 15.97 -9.04
C GLY A 49 34.16 16.13 -10.53
N LEU A 50 35.10 15.66 -11.37
CA LEU A 50 34.90 15.64 -12.82
C LEU A 50 33.74 14.74 -13.23
N ALA A 51 33.61 13.55 -12.63
CA ALA A 51 32.50 12.64 -12.91
C ALA A 51 31.17 13.29 -12.65
N VAL A 52 30.97 13.87 -11.43
CA VAL A 52 29.74 14.55 -11.05
C VAL A 52 29.41 15.72 -11.98
N VAL A 53 30.43 16.54 -12.33
CA VAL A 53 30.19 17.67 -13.23
C VAL A 53 29.86 17.23 -14.66
N GLN A 54 30.46 16.14 -15.16
CA GLN A 54 30.11 15.62 -16.50
C GLN A 54 28.69 15.06 -16.54
N ASP A 55 28.28 14.40 -15.47
CA ASP A 55 26.91 13.92 -15.33
C ASP A 55 25.89 15.09 -15.39
N GLN A 56 26.12 16.12 -14.58
CA GLN A 56 25.29 17.34 -14.59
C GLN A 56 25.29 18.08 -15.94
N ARG A 57 26.30 17.87 -16.76
CA ARG A 57 26.38 18.40 -18.12
C ARG A 57 25.65 17.55 -19.16
N GLY A 58 25.14 16.41 -18.78
CA GLY A 58 24.50 15.45 -19.69
C GLY A 58 25.52 14.65 -20.54
N ASP A 59 26.74 14.44 -20.03
CA ASP A 59 27.75 13.58 -20.64
C ASP A 59 28.03 12.36 -19.76
N PRO A 60 27.11 11.38 -19.72
CA PRO A 60 27.24 10.21 -18.86
C PRO A 60 28.43 9.32 -19.22
N ALA A 61 28.84 9.28 -20.49
CA ALA A 61 29.99 8.50 -20.90
C ALA A 61 31.29 9.05 -20.30
N ALA A 62 31.53 10.36 -20.40
CA ALA A 62 32.67 11.02 -19.78
C ALA A 62 32.61 10.97 -18.24
N SER A 63 31.41 11.02 -17.66
CA SER A 63 31.18 10.82 -16.22
C SER A 63 31.66 9.45 -15.77
N ARG A 64 31.18 8.37 -16.40
CA ARG A 64 31.58 6.99 -16.08
C ARG A 64 33.08 6.74 -16.24
N GLU A 65 33.68 7.28 -17.29
CA GLU A 65 35.16 7.18 -17.49
C GLU A 65 35.92 7.84 -16.34
N ALA A 66 35.50 9.04 -15.92
CA ALA A 66 36.14 9.73 -14.81
C ALA A 66 35.93 8.96 -13.49
N ALA A 67 34.73 8.42 -13.27
CA ALA A 67 34.40 7.62 -12.08
C ALA A 67 35.21 6.30 -12.03
N ARG A 68 35.36 5.57 -13.16
CA ARG A 68 36.24 4.38 -13.24
C ARG A 68 37.68 4.70 -12.84
N ARG A 69 38.17 5.81 -13.33
CA ARG A 69 39.54 6.27 -12.99
C ARG A 69 39.69 6.68 -11.54
N ALA A 70 38.65 7.33 -10.96
CA ALA A 70 38.62 7.66 -9.54
C ALA A 70 38.62 6.39 -8.67
N LEU A 71 37.79 5.40 -9.03
CA LEU A 71 37.74 4.10 -8.37
C LEU A 71 39.09 3.37 -8.44
N ALA A 72 39.74 3.39 -9.58
CA ALA A 72 41.04 2.74 -9.80
C ALA A 72 42.18 3.31 -8.92
N THR A 73 42.03 4.52 -8.37
CA THR A 73 43.04 5.10 -7.45
C THR A 73 43.11 4.32 -6.12
N GLY A 74 42.07 3.59 -5.74
CA GLY A 74 41.98 2.87 -4.47
C GLY A 74 41.93 3.77 -3.22
N ASP A 75 41.72 5.09 -3.37
CA ASP A 75 41.62 5.99 -2.22
C ASP A 75 40.44 5.67 -1.34
N THR A 76 40.66 5.45 -0.05
CA THR A 76 39.63 4.96 0.91
C THR A 76 38.46 5.93 1.12
N ARG A 77 38.64 7.23 0.81
CA ARG A 77 37.57 8.25 0.97
C ARG A 77 36.80 8.47 -0.33
N TYR A 78 37.43 8.46 -1.47
CA TYR A 78 36.82 8.87 -2.74
C TYR A 78 36.47 7.69 -3.65
N ALA A 79 37.18 6.56 -3.55
CA ALA A 79 36.87 5.38 -4.37
C ALA A 79 35.46 4.80 -4.07
N PRO A 80 35.00 4.70 -2.80
CA PRO A 80 33.61 4.26 -2.53
C PRO A 80 32.55 5.19 -3.14
N ARG A 81 32.78 6.50 -3.09
CA ARG A 81 31.86 7.48 -3.69
C ARG A 81 31.85 7.37 -5.21
N ALA A 82 33.00 7.15 -5.82
CA ALA A 82 33.11 6.96 -7.26
C ALA A 82 32.46 5.65 -7.72
N ALA A 83 32.63 4.57 -6.96
CA ALA A 83 31.93 3.30 -7.21
C ALA A 83 30.41 3.45 -7.14
N TYR A 84 29.90 4.10 -6.10
CA TYR A 84 28.48 4.40 -5.97
C TYR A 84 27.91 5.19 -7.15
N HIS A 85 28.57 6.30 -7.51
CA HIS A 85 28.16 7.12 -8.66
C HIS A 85 28.23 6.34 -9.98
N LEU A 86 29.27 5.53 -10.17
CA LEU A 86 29.44 4.70 -11.36
C LEU A 86 28.35 3.64 -11.47
N ALA A 87 28.03 2.95 -10.39
CA ALA A 87 27.01 1.90 -10.37
C ALA A 87 25.64 2.46 -10.74
N LEU A 88 25.22 3.58 -10.12
CA LEU A 88 23.96 4.25 -10.47
C LEU A 88 23.90 4.68 -11.94
N SER A 89 25.00 5.23 -12.47
CA SER A 89 25.07 5.63 -13.88
C SER A 89 24.99 4.44 -14.84
N LEU A 90 25.51 3.27 -14.44
CA LEU A 90 25.41 2.03 -15.21
C LEU A 90 24.00 1.44 -15.18
N GLU A 91 23.33 1.48 -14.04
CA GLU A 91 21.91 1.10 -13.92
C GLU A 91 21.03 1.95 -14.83
N GLN A 92 21.22 3.27 -14.83
CA GLN A 92 20.47 4.19 -15.70
C GLN A 92 20.69 3.93 -17.19
N GLU A 93 21.86 3.41 -17.57
CA GLU A 93 22.18 3.02 -18.96
C GLU A 93 21.62 1.63 -19.31
N GLY A 94 21.18 0.84 -18.33
CA GLY A 94 20.79 -0.56 -18.51
C GLY A 94 21.99 -1.53 -18.59
N ALA A 95 23.18 -1.08 -18.19
CA ALA A 95 24.39 -1.90 -18.16
C ALA A 95 24.48 -2.74 -16.87
N HIS A 96 23.39 -3.48 -16.57
CA HIS A 96 23.16 -4.21 -15.31
C HIS A 96 24.33 -5.11 -14.90
N GLY A 97 24.89 -5.91 -15.83
CA GLY A 97 26.01 -6.79 -15.52
C GLY A 97 27.30 -6.04 -15.11
N GLU A 98 27.49 -4.79 -15.58
CA GLU A 98 28.58 -3.93 -15.08
C GLU A 98 28.23 -3.30 -13.74
N ALA A 99 27.00 -2.88 -13.54
CA ALA A 99 26.52 -2.32 -12.28
C ALA A 99 26.72 -3.31 -11.13
N VAL A 100 26.32 -4.58 -11.30
CA VAL A 100 26.54 -5.66 -10.32
C VAL A 100 28.03 -5.78 -9.94
N ARG A 101 28.94 -5.79 -10.92
CA ARG A 101 30.38 -5.85 -10.62
C ARG A 101 30.88 -4.65 -9.81
N VAL A 102 30.33 -3.47 -10.08
CA VAL A 102 30.71 -2.25 -9.34
C VAL A 102 30.11 -2.25 -7.95
N TRP A 103 28.88 -2.76 -7.77
CA TRP A 103 28.26 -2.94 -6.44
C TRP A 103 29.07 -3.91 -5.58
N HIS A 104 29.51 -5.05 -6.11
CA HIS A 104 30.41 -5.95 -5.40
C HIS A 104 31.73 -5.28 -5.05
N ARG A 105 32.31 -4.51 -5.99
CA ARG A 105 33.52 -3.75 -5.70
C ARG A 105 33.34 -2.74 -4.59
N LEU A 106 32.14 -2.13 -4.48
CA LEU A 106 31.80 -1.21 -3.39
C LEU A 106 31.73 -1.94 -2.04
N LEU A 107 31.21 -3.18 -2.00
CA LEU A 107 31.25 -4.03 -0.79
C LEU A 107 32.70 -4.31 -0.35
N ASP A 108 33.59 -4.65 -1.28
CA ASP A 108 35.00 -4.89 -0.98
C ASP A 108 35.72 -3.65 -0.40
N LEU A 109 35.33 -2.46 -0.82
CA LEU A 109 35.88 -1.21 -0.28
C LEU A 109 35.44 -0.93 1.14
N GLY A 110 34.30 -1.48 1.55
CA GLY A 110 33.79 -1.42 2.90
C GLY A 110 33.24 -0.06 3.32
N GLY A 111 32.91 0.02 4.60
CA GLY A 111 32.32 1.18 5.25
C GLY A 111 30.78 1.06 5.41
N PRO A 112 30.26 1.31 6.61
CA PRO A 112 28.84 0.98 6.95
C PRO A 112 27.82 1.56 5.98
N ALA A 113 27.99 2.84 5.61
CA ALA A 113 27.05 3.53 4.70
C ALA A 113 27.08 2.94 3.28
N TYR A 114 28.25 2.58 2.78
CA TYR A 114 28.40 2.06 1.44
C TYR A 114 28.08 0.57 1.33
N THR A 115 28.23 -0.18 2.42
CA THR A 115 27.78 -1.57 2.49
C THR A 115 26.26 -1.65 2.32
N ALA A 116 25.49 -0.85 3.06
CA ALA A 116 24.03 -0.80 2.93
C ALA A 116 23.60 -0.42 1.50
N VAL A 117 24.23 0.63 0.94
CA VAL A 117 23.94 1.10 -0.43
C VAL A 117 24.26 0.02 -1.47
N ALA A 118 25.40 -0.66 -1.35
CA ALA A 118 25.78 -1.73 -2.30
C ALA A 118 24.83 -2.94 -2.19
N ARG A 119 24.43 -3.31 -0.98
CA ARG A 119 23.43 -4.36 -0.77
C ARG A 119 22.09 -3.99 -1.39
N TYR A 120 21.62 -2.76 -1.19
CA TYR A 120 20.40 -2.27 -1.81
C TYR A 120 20.49 -2.25 -3.35
N GLY A 121 21.63 -1.83 -3.94
CA GLY A 121 21.84 -1.91 -5.38
C GLY A 121 21.81 -3.34 -5.91
N LEU A 122 22.46 -4.27 -5.22
CA LEU A 122 22.43 -5.70 -5.57
C LEU A 122 21.03 -6.31 -5.47
N ALA A 123 20.25 -5.92 -4.46
CA ALA A 123 18.87 -6.36 -4.33
C ALA A 123 18.01 -5.97 -5.55
N ARG A 124 18.10 -4.71 -5.99
CA ARG A 124 17.39 -4.25 -7.20
C ARG A 124 17.82 -4.99 -8.45
N GLU A 125 19.11 -5.23 -8.59
CA GLU A 125 19.67 -5.98 -9.74
C GLU A 125 19.25 -7.45 -9.73
N ALA A 126 19.18 -8.09 -8.56
CA ALA A 126 18.65 -9.45 -8.41
C ALA A 126 17.15 -9.51 -8.75
N GLU A 127 16.37 -8.53 -8.30
CA GLU A 127 14.95 -8.41 -8.63
C GLU A 127 14.73 -8.29 -10.15
N LEU A 128 15.50 -7.46 -10.84
CA LEU A 128 15.43 -7.31 -12.29
C LEU A 128 15.74 -8.62 -13.04
N ARG A 129 16.53 -9.52 -12.45
CA ARG A 129 16.81 -10.85 -12.98
C ARG A 129 15.78 -11.90 -12.61
N GLY A 130 14.81 -11.56 -11.73
CA GLY A 130 13.81 -12.50 -11.18
C GLY A 130 14.38 -13.44 -10.12
N GLU A 131 15.52 -13.10 -9.52
CA GLU A 131 16.19 -13.88 -8.46
C GLU A 131 15.69 -13.41 -7.08
N GLU A 132 14.44 -13.78 -6.78
CA GLU A 132 13.69 -13.23 -5.64
C GLU A 132 14.35 -13.50 -4.28
N ASP A 133 14.89 -14.71 -4.07
CA ASP A 133 15.55 -15.07 -2.82
C ASP A 133 16.85 -14.29 -2.62
N GLU A 134 17.64 -14.08 -3.70
CA GLU A 134 18.86 -13.27 -3.67
C GLU A 134 18.53 -11.80 -3.41
N ALA A 135 17.45 -11.29 -4.02
CA ALA A 135 16.98 -9.93 -3.78
C ALA A 135 16.58 -9.72 -2.32
N GLU A 136 15.81 -10.66 -1.74
CA GLU A 136 15.37 -10.61 -0.33
C GLU A 136 16.58 -10.64 0.61
N GLU A 137 17.56 -11.53 0.40
CA GLU A 137 18.79 -11.59 1.18
C GLU A 137 19.55 -10.26 1.16
N HIS A 138 19.66 -9.65 0.00
CA HIS A 138 20.35 -8.38 -0.14
C HIS A 138 19.59 -7.21 0.48
N TRP A 139 18.24 -7.16 0.39
CA TRP A 139 17.46 -6.15 1.08
C TRP A 139 17.58 -6.29 2.60
N GLU A 140 17.48 -7.52 3.14
CA GLU A 140 17.65 -7.75 4.58
C GLU A 140 19.03 -7.29 5.06
N ALA A 141 20.09 -7.59 4.29
CA ALA A 141 21.43 -7.13 4.59
C ALA A 141 21.59 -5.59 4.47
N ALA A 142 20.81 -4.93 3.59
CA ALA A 142 20.80 -3.46 3.51
C ALA A 142 20.14 -2.82 4.74
N LEU A 143 19.25 -3.54 5.43
CA LEU A 143 18.57 -3.08 6.66
C LEU A 143 19.40 -3.29 7.93
N GLU A 144 20.62 -3.84 7.84
CA GLU A 144 21.49 -3.97 8.98
C GLU A 144 21.92 -2.60 9.51
N LEU A 145 21.65 -2.36 10.79
CA LEU A 145 22.02 -1.12 11.45
C LEU A 145 23.37 -1.27 12.15
N PRO A 146 24.18 -0.22 12.17
CA PRO A 146 25.39 -0.23 12.97
C PRO A 146 25.03 -0.30 14.47
N PRO A 147 25.98 -0.61 15.37
CA PRO A 147 25.77 -0.56 16.81
C PRO A 147 25.13 0.75 17.26
N ALA A 148 24.31 0.70 18.32
CA ALA A 148 23.46 1.83 18.77
C ALA A 148 24.26 3.10 19.15
N ASP A 149 25.55 2.99 19.44
CA ASP A 149 26.47 4.09 19.76
C ASP A 149 27.16 4.69 18.51
N ALA A 150 26.97 4.09 17.34
CA ALA A 150 27.57 4.56 16.09
C ALA A 150 26.62 5.55 15.38
N ALA A 151 27.19 6.68 14.94
CA ALA A 151 26.42 7.66 14.16
C ALA A 151 26.07 7.11 12.77
N ILE A 152 24.77 7.13 12.45
CA ILE A 152 24.27 6.75 11.12
C ILE A 152 24.40 7.95 10.18
N SER A 153 25.07 7.76 9.02
CA SER A 153 25.15 8.79 8.01
C SER A 153 23.79 9.01 7.33
N ARG A 154 23.57 10.21 6.77
CA ARG A 154 22.33 10.50 6.01
C ARG A 154 22.13 9.54 4.84
N LEU A 155 23.22 9.17 4.16
CA LEU A 155 23.16 8.21 3.04
C LEU A 155 22.70 6.83 3.54
N HIS A 156 23.26 6.34 4.65
CA HIS A 156 22.86 5.06 5.23
C HIS A 156 21.38 5.09 5.66
N ALA A 157 20.95 6.11 6.40
CA ALA A 157 19.56 6.24 6.83
C ALA A 157 18.58 6.26 5.65
N ALA A 158 18.89 7.05 4.62
CA ALA A 158 18.06 7.09 3.40
C ALA A 158 17.98 5.72 2.73
N THR A 159 19.12 5.02 2.58
CA THR A 159 19.15 3.68 1.98
C THR A 159 18.32 2.66 2.77
N VAL A 160 18.40 2.70 4.11
CA VAL A 160 17.61 1.80 4.96
C VAL A 160 16.11 2.07 4.79
N VAL A 161 15.70 3.34 4.71
CA VAL A 161 14.29 3.70 4.47
C VAL A 161 13.81 3.17 3.11
N GLU A 162 14.57 3.39 2.04
CA GLU A 162 14.24 2.91 0.69
C GLU A 162 14.19 1.38 0.64
N ALA A 163 15.22 0.71 1.15
CA ALA A 163 15.29 -0.75 1.19
C ALA A 163 14.14 -1.37 2.02
N ALA A 164 13.77 -0.73 3.14
CA ALA A 164 12.64 -1.16 3.96
C ALA A 164 11.32 -1.06 3.21
N GLY A 165 11.13 0.00 2.43
CA GLY A 165 9.95 0.20 1.61
C GLY A 165 9.79 -0.87 0.54
N ASP A 166 10.86 -1.10 -0.22
CA ASP A 166 10.86 -2.09 -1.32
C ASP A 166 10.66 -3.51 -0.77
N LEU A 167 11.43 -3.90 0.25
CA LEU A 167 11.29 -5.23 0.87
C LEU A 167 9.90 -5.44 1.46
N ALA A 168 9.37 -4.46 2.20
CA ALA A 168 8.05 -4.59 2.81
C ALA A 168 6.94 -4.70 1.75
N GLY A 169 7.02 -3.95 0.65
CA GLY A 169 6.10 -4.07 -0.47
C GLY A 169 6.08 -5.48 -1.05
N ARG A 170 7.26 -6.05 -1.34
CA ARG A 170 7.38 -7.42 -1.87
C ARG A 170 6.90 -8.49 -0.89
N LEU A 171 7.18 -8.32 0.39
CA LEU A 171 6.73 -9.26 1.42
C LEU A 171 5.19 -9.24 1.57
N LEU A 172 4.56 -8.06 1.45
CA LEU A 172 3.09 -7.95 1.44
C LEU A 172 2.49 -8.60 0.19
N GLU A 173 3.05 -8.39 -1.00
CA GLU A 173 2.64 -9.04 -2.25
C GLU A 173 2.71 -10.58 -2.14
N ARG A 174 3.66 -11.10 -1.38
CA ARG A 174 3.84 -12.54 -1.09
C ARG A 174 3.01 -13.05 0.09
N GLY A 175 2.16 -12.23 0.68
CA GLY A 175 1.34 -12.61 1.84
C GLY A 175 2.14 -12.84 3.12
N ARG A 176 3.26 -12.14 3.31
CA ARG A 176 4.14 -12.23 4.48
C ARG A 176 4.11 -10.95 5.33
N PRO A 177 2.95 -10.57 5.90
CA PRO A 177 2.79 -9.30 6.60
C PRO A 177 3.65 -9.17 7.87
N ASP A 178 3.99 -10.28 8.52
CA ASP A 178 4.85 -10.26 9.72
C ASP A 178 6.28 -9.88 9.39
N ALA A 179 6.85 -10.43 8.33
CA ALA A 179 8.17 -10.07 7.84
C ALA A 179 8.19 -8.63 7.32
N ALA A 180 7.15 -8.23 6.58
CA ALA A 180 6.99 -6.86 6.11
C ALA A 180 6.98 -5.84 7.26
N ALA A 181 6.25 -6.14 8.35
CA ALA A 181 6.23 -5.27 9.51
C ALA A 181 7.63 -5.09 10.15
N VAL A 182 8.44 -6.15 10.19
CA VAL A 182 9.81 -6.07 10.71
C VAL A 182 10.66 -5.14 9.85
N ALA A 183 10.56 -5.25 8.51
CA ALA A 183 11.27 -4.37 7.59
C ALA A 183 10.83 -2.90 7.76
N VAL A 184 9.53 -2.65 7.83
CA VAL A 184 8.96 -1.30 8.05
C VAL A 184 9.47 -0.67 9.34
N GLU A 185 9.43 -1.41 10.47
CA GLU A 185 9.87 -0.86 11.75
C GLU A 185 11.38 -0.57 11.76
N ARG A 186 12.20 -1.35 11.05
CA ARG A 186 13.62 -1.04 10.86
C ARG A 186 13.80 0.28 10.11
N GLY A 187 13.09 0.48 9.01
CA GLY A 187 13.12 1.73 8.26
C GLY A 187 12.68 2.94 9.10
N LEU A 188 11.56 2.81 9.82
CA LEU A 188 11.04 3.86 10.69
C LEU A 188 11.94 4.18 11.91
N SER A 189 12.80 3.24 12.30
CA SER A 189 13.77 3.49 13.40
C SER A 189 14.87 4.46 13.03
N VAL A 190 15.14 4.66 11.74
CA VAL A 190 16.20 5.56 11.24
C VAL A 190 15.68 6.80 10.54
N GLY A 191 14.43 6.79 10.09
CA GLY A 191 13.82 7.91 9.40
C GLY A 191 12.30 7.87 9.45
N ASP A 192 11.68 9.02 9.73
CA ASP A 192 10.24 9.16 9.69
C ASP A 192 9.78 9.37 8.23
N ASP A 193 9.30 8.31 7.60
CA ASP A 193 8.87 8.30 6.21
C ASP A 193 7.36 8.02 6.08
N PRO A 194 6.60 8.87 5.37
CA PRO A 194 5.16 8.67 5.16
C PRO A 194 4.82 7.37 4.41
N GLY A 195 5.64 6.95 3.43
CA GLY A 195 5.44 5.71 2.68
C GLY A 195 5.56 4.49 3.59
N LEU A 196 6.57 4.46 4.47
CA LEU A 196 6.71 3.41 5.48
C LEU A 196 5.56 3.39 6.47
N ARG A 197 5.00 4.56 6.85
CA ARG A 197 3.79 4.61 7.69
C ARG A 197 2.58 4.01 6.99
N MET A 198 2.43 4.24 5.67
CA MET A 198 1.38 3.61 4.87
C MET A 198 1.57 2.09 4.78
N LEU A 199 2.80 1.62 4.54
CA LEU A 199 3.10 0.19 4.54
C LEU A 199 2.85 -0.45 5.92
N ARG A 200 3.15 0.25 7.02
CA ARG A 200 2.79 -0.20 8.36
C ARG A 200 1.29 -0.38 8.53
N ALA A 201 0.49 0.57 8.05
CA ALA A 201 -0.96 0.43 8.07
C ALA A 201 -1.44 -0.77 7.23
N ALA A 202 -0.84 -1.00 6.05
CA ALA A 202 -1.12 -2.17 5.22
C ALA A 202 -0.75 -3.49 5.93
N THR A 203 0.40 -3.55 6.64
CA THR A 203 0.75 -4.76 7.41
C THR A 203 -0.24 -5.04 8.54
N HIS A 204 -0.76 -4.00 9.20
CA HIS A 204 -1.81 -4.17 10.21
C HIS A 204 -3.12 -4.66 9.61
N LEU A 205 -3.51 -4.17 8.44
CA LEU A 205 -4.68 -4.61 7.71
C LEU A 205 -4.58 -6.11 7.35
N GLU A 206 -3.47 -6.53 6.74
CA GLU A 206 -3.27 -7.92 6.34
C GLU A 206 -3.23 -8.88 7.55
N ARG A 207 -2.62 -8.48 8.64
CA ARG A 207 -2.64 -9.23 9.90
C ARG A 207 -4.05 -9.35 10.46
N ALA A 208 -4.81 -8.26 10.48
CA ALA A 208 -6.19 -8.27 10.93
C ALA A 208 -7.06 -9.19 10.07
N ILE A 209 -6.88 -9.18 8.73
CA ILE A 209 -7.57 -10.09 7.81
C ILE A 209 -7.21 -11.56 8.13
N ALA A 210 -5.93 -11.87 8.35
CA ALA A 210 -5.50 -13.22 8.67
C ALA A 210 -6.06 -13.70 10.03
N ASP A 211 -5.98 -12.86 11.07
CA ASP A 211 -6.46 -13.19 12.41
C ASP A 211 -7.99 -13.42 12.40
N VAL A 212 -8.75 -12.49 11.81
CA VAL A 212 -10.22 -12.60 11.74
C VAL A 212 -10.63 -13.74 10.80
N GLY A 213 -9.91 -13.93 9.69
CA GLY A 213 -10.11 -15.05 8.76
C GLY A 213 -9.98 -16.41 9.45
N SER A 214 -9.03 -16.55 10.38
CA SER A 214 -8.86 -17.77 11.17
C SER A 214 -10.06 -18.05 12.07
N VAL A 215 -10.74 -17.02 12.60
CA VAL A 215 -11.96 -17.14 13.40
C VAL A 215 -13.14 -17.58 12.54
N VAL A 216 -13.27 -17.02 11.33
CA VAL A 216 -14.36 -17.38 10.39
C VAL A 216 -14.14 -18.78 9.83
N GLY A 217 -12.89 -19.17 9.54
CA GLY A 217 -12.53 -20.47 9.00
C GLY A 217 -12.47 -21.61 10.04
N ALA A 218 -12.59 -21.32 11.33
CA ALA A 218 -12.62 -22.32 12.41
C ALA A 218 -13.95 -23.11 12.41
N GLY A 219 -14.22 -23.79 11.29
CA GLY A 219 -15.27 -24.80 11.19
C GLY A 219 -14.90 -26.04 12.01
N PRO A 220 -15.85 -26.98 12.23
CA PRO A 220 -15.59 -28.20 12.99
C PRO A 220 -14.61 -29.07 12.19
N THR A 221 -13.34 -28.99 12.50
CA THR A 221 -12.38 -30.07 12.20
C THR A 221 -12.66 -31.19 13.19
N GLU A 222 -13.18 -32.31 12.68
CA GLU A 222 -13.33 -33.53 13.46
C GLU A 222 -11.95 -33.93 14.00
N GLY A 223 -11.73 -33.71 15.28
CA GLY A 223 -10.57 -34.26 15.98
C GLY A 223 -9.72 -33.32 16.83
N GLU A 224 -9.81 -32.04 16.73
CA GLU A 224 -9.05 -31.14 17.62
C GLU A 224 -9.99 -30.37 18.56
N ALA A 225 -9.66 -30.41 19.86
CA ALA A 225 -10.38 -29.72 20.94
C ALA A 225 -10.16 -28.20 20.88
N GLY A 226 -10.33 -27.60 19.70
CA GLY A 226 -10.37 -26.14 19.51
C GLY A 226 -11.67 -25.60 20.06
N THR A 227 -11.62 -24.57 20.89
CA THR A 227 -12.81 -23.91 21.44
C THR A 227 -13.57 -23.26 20.29
N ARG A 228 -14.72 -23.83 19.92
CA ARG A 228 -15.60 -23.25 18.88
C ARG A 228 -15.95 -21.81 19.25
N PRO A 229 -15.82 -20.87 18.33
CA PRO A 229 -16.22 -19.48 18.58
C PRO A 229 -17.71 -19.42 18.97
N ARG A 230 -18.05 -18.54 19.90
CA ARG A 230 -19.47 -18.29 20.23
C ARG A 230 -20.15 -17.66 19.02
N PRO A 231 -21.46 -17.92 18.75
CA PRO A 231 -22.20 -17.36 17.60
C PRO A 231 -22.03 -15.85 17.45
N ARG A 232 -22.12 -15.09 18.53
CA ARG A 232 -21.87 -13.62 18.52
C ARG A 232 -20.47 -13.26 18.08
N THR A 233 -19.46 -14.05 18.43
CA THR A 233 -18.07 -13.84 18.00
C THR A 233 -17.92 -14.14 16.52
N SER A 234 -18.54 -15.24 16.05
CA SER A 234 -18.52 -15.59 14.62
C SER A 234 -19.22 -14.53 13.76
N GLY A 235 -20.38 -14.03 14.19
CA GLY A 235 -21.07 -12.93 13.50
C GLY A 235 -20.24 -11.66 13.42
N ALA A 236 -19.58 -11.27 14.53
CA ALA A 236 -18.69 -10.12 14.55
C ALA A 236 -17.45 -10.33 13.68
N ALA A 237 -16.90 -11.55 13.60
CA ALA A 237 -15.77 -11.88 12.76
C ALA A 237 -16.13 -11.81 11.27
N VAL A 238 -17.31 -12.29 10.87
CA VAL A 238 -17.81 -12.18 9.48
C VAL A 238 -17.92 -10.71 9.07
N GLU A 239 -18.58 -9.88 9.89
CA GLU A 239 -18.73 -8.45 9.64
C GLU A 239 -17.38 -7.75 9.51
N LEU A 240 -16.47 -7.97 10.47
CA LEU A 240 -15.16 -7.34 10.47
C LEU A 240 -14.32 -7.78 9.28
N LEU A 241 -14.29 -9.09 8.97
CA LEU A 241 -13.55 -9.63 7.84
C LEU A 241 -14.06 -9.05 6.51
N ALA A 242 -15.35 -9.01 6.31
CA ALA A 242 -15.94 -8.41 5.11
C ALA A 242 -15.59 -6.92 5.00
N GLY A 243 -15.64 -6.16 6.10
CA GLY A 243 -15.20 -4.76 6.12
C GLY A 243 -13.73 -4.56 5.78
N LEU A 244 -12.84 -5.37 6.35
CA LEU A 244 -11.40 -5.31 6.07
C LEU A 244 -11.08 -5.67 4.62
N LEU A 245 -11.75 -6.69 4.05
CA LEU A 245 -11.59 -7.08 2.65
C LEU A 245 -12.09 -5.99 1.69
N SER A 246 -13.20 -5.32 2.03
CA SER A 246 -13.69 -4.17 1.26
C SER A 246 -12.69 -3.01 1.28
N LEU A 247 -12.06 -2.73 2.44
CA LEU A 247 -10.99 -1.72 2.56
C LEU A 247 -9.74 -2.09 1.75
N ARG A 248 -9.43 -3.39 1.64
CA ARG A 248 -8.35 -3.90 0.78
C ARG A 248 -8.66 -3.76 -0.72
N GLY A 249 -9.90 -3.50 -1.09
CA GLY A 249 -10.33 -3.39 -2.48
C GLY A 249 -10.79 -4.71 -3.09
N GLU A 250 -11.23 -5.66 -2.26
CA GLU A 250 -11.73 -6.97 -2.66
C GLU A 250 -13.22 -7.16 -2.30
N PRO A 251 -14.10 -6.37 -2.87
CA PRO A 251 -15.53 -6.41 -2.57
C PRO A 251 -16.16 -7.78 -2.84
N ASP A 252 -15.78 -8.46 -3.92
CA ASP A 252 -16.31 -9.78 -4.26
C ASP A 252 -15.93 -10.86 -3.24
N VAL A 253 -14.78 -10.72 -2.57
CA VAL A 253 -14.37 -11.63 -1.49
C VAL A 253 -15.17 -11.34 -0.24
N ALA A 254 -15.39 -10.06 0.07
CA ALA A 254 -16.19 -9.63 1.19
C ALA A 254 -17.65 -10.14 1.07
N GLU A 255 -18.25 -10.10 -0.12
CA GLU A 255 -19.57 -10.68 -0.39
C GLU A 255 -19.59 -12.19 -0.08
N ARG A 256 -18.59 -12.93 -0.57
CA ARG A 256 -18.49 -14.37 -0.27
C ARG A 256 -18.38 -14.68 1.21
N VAL A 257 -17.69 -13.83 1.97
CA VAL A 257 -17.59 -13.97 3.44
C VAL A 257 -18.95 -13.77 4.11
N TRP A 258 -19.73 -12.77 3.67
CA TRP A 258 -21.09 -12.57 4.17
C TRP A 258 -21.99 -13.77 3.86
N ARG A 259 -21.99 -14.26 2.62
CA ARG A 259 -22.77 -15.45 2.21
C ARG A 259 -22.38 -16.68 3.03
N LEU A 260 -21.09 -16.91 3.24
CA LEU A 260 -20.60 -18.00 4.09
C LEU A 260 -21.17 -17.91 5.53
N GLY A 261 -21.26 -16.70 6.07
CA GLY A 261 -21.85 -16.47 7.39
C GLY A 261 -23.36 -16.71 7.43
N LEU A 262 -24.09 -16.22 6.43
CA LEU A 262 -25.55 -16.37 6.33
C LEU A 262 -25.96 -17.82 6.08
N ASP A 263 -25.20 -18.57 5.29
CA ASP A 263 -25.42 -19.98 4.96
C ASP A 263 -24.82 -20.95 5.97
N ASN A 264 -24.40 -20.44 7.14
CA ASN A 264 -23.78 -21.28 8.16
C ASN A 264 -24.76 -22.36 8.65
N ARG A 265 -24.26 -23.59 8.74
CA ARG A 265 -25.07 -24.75 9.24
C ARG A 265 -25.55 -24.59 10.68
N ASP A 266 -24.82 -23.84 11.49
CA ASP A 266 -25.21 -23.45 12.83
C ASP A 266 -26.15 -22.26 12.77
N ARG A 267 -27.43 -22.52 13.07
CA ARG A 267 -28.49 -21.51 13.00
C ARG A 267 -28.19 -20.31 13.90
N ASP A 268 -27.66 -20.53 15.09
CA ASP A 268 -27.35 -19.45 16.03
C ASP A 268 -26.24 -18.53 15.47
N THR A 269 -25.29 -19.09 14.73
CA THR A 269 -24.26 -18.32 14.03
C THR A 269 -24.85 -17.53 12.86
N ALA A 270 -25.68 -18.16 12.03
CA ALA A 270 -26.34 -17.46 10.92
C ALA A 270 -27.23 -16.30 11.44
N ASP A 271 -27.99 -16.53 12.51
CA ASP A 271 -28.82 -15.48 13.13
C ASP A 271 -27.97 -14.35 13.75
N ALA A 272 -26.82 -14.67 14.31
CA ALA A 272 -25.84 -13.66 14.77
C ALA A 272 -25.26 -12.83 13.62
N VAL A 273 -24.99 -13.44 12.47
CA VAL A 273 -24.55 -12.72 11.25
C VAL A 273 -25.66 -11.80 10.75
N ARG A 274 -26.92 -12.30 10.66
CA ARG A 274 -28.08 -11.47 10.30
C ARG A 274 -28.26 -10.28 11.22
N ALA A 275 -28.15 -10.50 12.54
CA ALA A 275 -28.23 -9.43 13.52
C ALA A 275 -27.16 -8.35 13.30
N ARG A 276 -25.95 -8.75 12.90
CA ARG A 276 -24.88 -7.81 12.57
C ARG A 276 -25.13 -7.03 11.28
N LEU A 277 -25.66 -7.67 10.26
CA LEU A 277 -26.09 -7.00 9.04
C LEU A 277 -27.15 -5.92 9.32
N ARG A 278 -28.01 -6.16 10.29
CA ARG A 278 -29.08 -5.23 10.70
C ARG A 278 -28.56 -4.10 11.61
N SER A 279 -27.51 -4.34 12.37
CA SER A 279 -27.01 -3.45 13.42
C SER A 279 -26.79 -1.99 12.98
N PRO A 280 -26.21 -1.69 11.80
CA PRO A 280 -26.05 -0.30 11.35
C PRO A 280 -27.37 0.43 11.06
N PHE A 281 -28.48 -0.31 10.97
CA PHE A 281 -29.79 0.16 10.52
C PHE A 281 -30.90 -0.02 11.55
N ALA A 282 -30.60 -0.75 12.63
CA ALA A 282 -31.49 -0.82 13.78
C ALA A 282 -31.43 0.55 14.49
N GLN A 283 -32.44 1.39 14.24
CA GLN A 283 -32.79 2.40 15.24
C GLN A 283 -33.11 1.63 16.52
N GLU A 284 -32.53 2.06 17.65
CA GLU A 284 -32.84 1.53 18.96
C GLU A 284 -34.36 1.47 19.10
N SER A 285 -34.94 0.27 18.99
CA SER A 285 -36.36 0.06 19.29
C SER A 285 -36.52 0.30 20.78
N PRO A 286 -37.60 1.02 21.21
CA PRO A 286 -37.92 1.16 22.63
C PRO A 286 -38.05 -0.24 23.25
N GLU A 287 -37.58 -0.39 24.47
CA GLU A 287 -37.52 -1.62 25.28
C GLU A 287 -38.85 -2.31 25.56
N ASP A 288 -39.81 -2.31 24.65
CA ASP A 288 -41.05 -3.07 24.79
C ASP A 288 -40.90 -4.46 24.12
N GLY A 289 -40.66 -5.45 24.97
CA GLY A 289 -40.41 -6.85 24.65
C GLY A 289 -41.56 -7.63 24.01
N GLY A 290 -42.08 -7.17 22.88
CA GLY A 290 -42.99 -7.92 22.01
C GLY A 290 -42.23 -8.41 20.78
N GLU A 291 -42.30 -9.72 20.47
CA GLU A 291 -41.87 -10.25 19.16
C GLU A 291 -42.63 -9.50 18.07
N GLN A 292 -41.99 -8.50 17.49
CA GLN A 292 -42.47 -7.87 16.26
C GLN A 292 -42.27 -8.85 15.10
N PRO A 293 -43.27 -9.09 14.26
CA PRO A 293 -43.10 -9.92 13.08
C PRO A 293 -41.98 -9.32 12.21
N GLU A 294 -41.05 -10.18 11.72
CA GLU A 294 -39.98 -9.78 10.83
C GLU A 294 -40.54 -8.96 9.65
N PRO A 295 -40.02 -7.75 9.39
CA PRO A 295 -40.56 -6.93 8.33
C PRO A 295 -40.35 -7.65 6.98
N TRP A 296 -41.35 -7.64 6.12
CA TRP A 296 -41.29 -8.32 4.81
C TRP A 296 -40.12 -7.88 3.92
N TRP A 297 -39.56 -6.68 4.14
CA TRP A 297 -38.45 -6.12 3.40
C TRP A 297 -37.09 -6.67 3.88
N GLU A 298 -37.04 -7.40 4.96
CA GLU A 298 -35.80 -7.88 5.59
C GLU A 298 -35.03 -8.85 4.71
N VAL A 299 -35.70 -9.70 3.96
CA VAL A 299 -35.11 -10.64 3.00
C VAL A 299 -34.36 -9.88 1.89
N TYR A 300 -34.92 -8.77 1.43
CA TYR A 300 -34.27 -7.94 0.40
C TYR A 300 -33.06 -7.20 0.94
N LEU A 301 -33.09 -6.87 2.23
CA LEU A 301 -31.98 -6.28 2.93
C LEU A 301 -30.79 -7.23 3.00
N GLU A 302 -31.05 -8.48 3.41
CA GLU A 302 -30.03 -9.51 3.47
C GLU A 302 -29.41 -9.77 2.09
N GLU A 303 -30.24 -9.85 1.05
CA GLU A 303 -29.78 -10.05 -0.32
C GLU A 303 -28.98 -8.85 -0.84
N ALA A 304 -29.44 -7.63 -0.56
CA ALA A 304 -28.74 -6.42 -0.98
C ALA A 304 -27.34 -6.31 -0.34
N VAL A 305 -27.22 -6.65 0.94
CA VAL A 305 -25.92 -6.62 1.62
C VAL A 305 -25.05 -7.80 1.21
N ALA A 306 -25.65 -8.96 0.96
CA ALA A 306 -24.89 -10.12 0.48
C ALA A 306 -24.38 -9.96 -0.95
N THR A 307 -25.11 -9.21 -1.82
CA THR A 307 -24.71 -8.94 -3.20
C THR A 307 -23.87 -7.67 -3.35
N SER A 308 -24.02 -6.70 -2.48
CA SER A 308 -23.34 -5.42 -2.49
C SER A 308 -22.29 -5.39 -1.38
N SER A 309 -21.09 -5.81 -1.69
CA SER A 309 -19.94 -5.71 -0.77
C SER A 309 -19.41 -4.27 -0.63
N ALA A 310 -19.96 -3.31 -1.38
CA ALA A 310 -19.65 -1.90 -1.21
C ALA A 310 -20.57 -1.28 -0.14
N PRO A 311 -20.02 -0.83 1.02
CA PRO A 311 -20.81 -0.20 2.08
C PRO A 311 -21.64 1.00 1.59
N ALA A 312 -21.18 1.68 0.53
CA ALA A 312 -21.89 2.81 -0.08
C ALA A 312 -23.17 2.38 -0.80
N LEU A 313 -23.14 1.30 -1.59
CA LEU A 313 -24.30 0.78 -2.32
C LEU A 313 -25.34 0.17 -1.37
N ALA A 314 -24.87 -0.60 -0.40
CA ALA A 314 -25.72 -1.06 0.68
C ALA A 314 -26.35 0.15 1.42
N GLY A 315 -25.56 1.17 1.72
CA GLY A 315 -26.04 2.38 2.42
C GLY A 315 -27.14 3.12 1.67
N GLU A 316 -27.09 3.21 0.35
CA GLU A 316 -28.10 3.88 -0.46
C GLU A 316 -29.43 3.10 -0.51
N LEU A 317 -29.37 1.81 -0.75
CA LEU A 317 -30.55 0.96 -0.71
C LEU A 317 -31.16 0.94 0.71
N PHE A 318 -30.32 0.92 1.71
CA PHE A 318 -30.70 1.04 3.10
C PHE A 318 -31.33 2.38 3.43
N ALA A 319 -30.78 3.48 2.95
CA ALA A 319 -31.38 4.79 3.10
C ALA A 319 -32.80 4.80 2.53
N VAL A 320 -33.02 4.16 1.37
CA VAL A 320 -34.35 3.99 0.78
C VAL A 320 -35.27 3.14 1.68
N ILE A 321 -34.81 1.97 2.12
CA ILE A 321 -35.63 1.06 2.97
C ILE A 321 -35.85 1.67 4.36
N THR A 322 -34.86 2.34 4.94
CA THR A 322 -35.01 2.99 6.27
C THR A 322 -35.90 4.23 6.19
N GLN A 323 -35.79 5.02 5.12
CA GLN A 323 -36.70 6.13 4.86
C GLN A 323 -38.10 5.63 4.58
N MET A 324 -38.26 4.52 3.88
CA MET A 324 -39.56 3.85 3.70
C MET A 324 -40.16 3.45 5.04
N HIS A 325 -39.41 2.84 5.93
CA HIS A 325 -39.85 2.45 7.24
C HIS A 325 -40.17 3.66 8.13
N ALA A 326 -39.34 4.69 8.12
CA ALA A 326 -39.56 5.94 8.82
C ALA A 326 -40.83 6.67 8.30
N LEU A 327 -41.07 6.69 7.00
CA LEU A 327 -42.24 7.27 6.37
C LEU A 327 -43.53 6.48 6.71
N LEU A 328 -43.46 5.17 6.89
CA LEU A 328 -44.55 4.35 7.35
C LEU A 328 -44.89 4.58 8.84
N ALA A 329 -43.90 4.97 9.65
CA ALA A 329 -44.03 5.25 11.07
C ALA A 329 -44.49 6.69 11.37
N VAL A 330 -44.26 7.65 10.46
CA VAL A 330 -44.67 9.06 10.67
C VAL A 330 -46.13 9.27 10.32
N PRO A 331 -46.91 9.97 11.17
CA PRO A 331 -48.28 10.37 10.82
C PRO A 331 -48.27 11.22 9.55
N VAL A 332 -49.17 10.91 8.61
CA VAL A 332 -49.34 11.67 7.36
C VAL A 332 -49.76 13.09 7.68
N VAL A 333 -49.02 14.08 7.16
CA VAL A 333 -49.41 15.48 7.23
C VAL A 333 -50.66 15.68 6.35
N GLU A 334 -51.65 16.48 6.83
CA GLU A 334 -52.85 16.74 6.06
C GLU A 334 -52.51 17.24 4.65
N GLY A 335 -52.90 16.48 3.62
CA GLY A 335 -52.70 16.81 2.21
C GLY A 335 -51.62 16.02 1.45
N GLU A 336 -50.75 15.26 2.12
CA GLU A 336 -49.79 14.37 1.47
C GLU A 336 -50.14 12.89 1.64
N SER A 337 -50.03 12.11 0.57
CA SER A 337 -50.17 10.66 0.65
C SER A 337 -48.82 10.03 0.94
N ARG A 338 -48.76 8.97 1.80
CA ARG A 338 -47.54 8.18 2.05
C ARG A 338 -46.87 7.68 0.77
N PRO A 339 -47.64 7.18 -0.25
CA PRO A 339 -47.08 6.77 -1.51
C PRO A 339 -46.31 7.89 -2.24
N ALA A 340 -46.83 9.11 -2.22
CA ALA A 340 -46.18 10.25 -2.90
C ALA A 340 -44.87 10.65 -2.21
N ALA A 341 -44.86 10.68 -0.86
CA ALA A 341 -43.66 10.98 -0.08
C ALA A 341 -42.57 9.89 -0.27
N LEU A 342 -42.95 8.63 -0.33
CA LEU A 342 -42.02 7.53 -0.61
C LEU A 342 -41.49 7.61 -2.03
N ARG A 343 -42.31 7.85 -3.03
CA ARG A 343 -41.89 8.03 -4.42
C ARG A 343 -40.81 9.15 -4.54
N ALA A 344 -41.03 10.28 -3.92
CA ALA A 344 -40.11 11.40 -3.91
C ALA A 344 -38.77 11.04 -3.24
N ALA A 345 -38.80 10.26 -2.14
CA ALA A 345 -37.58 9.76 -1.48
C ALA A 345 -36.80 8.78 -2.39
N MET A 346 -37.49 7.88 -3.08
CA MET A 346 -36.89 6.92 -4.01
C MET A 346 -36.34 7.59 -5.26
N GLU A 347 -37.02 8.59 -5.81
CA GLU A 347 -36.49 9.40 -6.91
C GLU A 347 -35.22 10.17 -6.52
N THR A 348 -35.12 10.60 -5.26
CA THR A 348 -33.91 11.24 -4.74
C THR A 348 -32.78 10.24 -4.61
N ALA A 349 -33.03 9.03 -4.14
CA ALA A 349 -32.05 7.96 -4.03
C ALA A 349 -31.54 7.51 -5.42
N LEU A 350 -32.40 7.43 -6.43
CA LEU A 350 -32.01 7.06 -7.80
C LEU A 350 -31.15 8.12 -8.52
N ARG A 351 -31.13 9.34 -8.04
CA ARG A 351 -30.24 10.39 -8.60
C ARG A 351 -28.78 10.20 -8.19
N THR A 352 -28.51 9.38 -7.20
CA THR A 352 -27.17 8.98 -6.82
C THR A 352 -26.75 7.82 -7.73
N PRO A 353 -25.61 7.90 -8.44
CA PRO A 353 -25.21 6.84 -9.37
C PRO A 353 -24.84 5.58 -8.58
N SER A 354 -25.78 4.68 -8.47
CA SER A 354 -25.60 3.34 -7.91
C SER A 354 -26.24 2.31 -8.83
N GLU A 355 -25.48 1.31 -9.20
CA GLU A 355 -26.02 0.13 -9.88
C GLU A 355 -26.59 -0.79 -8.81
N LEU A 356 -27.92 -0.78 -8.65
CA LEU A 356 -28.64 -1.78 -7.86
C LEU A 356 -28.49 -3.14 -8.56
N VAL A 357 -27.59 -3.97 -8.07
CA VAL A 357 -27.31 -5.28 -8.68
C VAL A 357 -28.12 -6.37 -7.97
N TRP A 358 -29.42 -6.24 -8.00
CA TRP A 358 -30.29 -7.36 -7.66
C TRP A 358 -30.64 -8.14 -8.94
N GLY A 359 -30.76 -9.44 -8.86
CA GLY A 359 -31.29 -10.21 -10.00
C GLY A 359 -32.73 -9.79 -10.32
N SER A 360 -33.13 -9.88 -11.58
CA SER A 360 -34.43 -9.44 -12.09
C SER A 360 -35.63 -9.99 -11.29
N SER A 361 -35.54 -11.22 -10.83
CA SER A 361 -36.58 -11.86 -9.99
C SER A 361 -36.76 -11.17 -8.62
N VAL A 362 -35.67 -10.73 -8.01
CA VAL A 362 -35.69 -10.06 -6.71
C VAL A 362 -36.28 -8.65 -6.83
N HIS A 363 -35.92 -7.92 -7.90
CA HIS A 363 -36.50 -6.62 -8.20
C HIS A 363 -38.00 -6.69 -8.43
N ALA A 364 -38.47 -7.65 -9.22
CA ALA A 364 -39.88 -7.84 -9.51
C ALA A 364 -40.68 -8.25 -8.25
N ASP A 365 -40.12 -9.10 -7.40
CA ASP A 365 -40.75 -9.49 -6.14
C ASP A 365 -40.82 -8.33 -5.17
N PHE A 366 -39.75 -7.55 -5.02
CA PHE A 366 -39.72 -6.35 -4.20
C PHE A 366 -40.81 -5.34 -4.64
N ARG A 367 -40.87 -5.03 -5.93
CA ARG A 367 -41.89 -4.13 -6.50
C ARG A 367 -43.28 -4.59 -6.19
N ARG A 368 -43.55 -5.89 -6.42
CA ARG A 368 -44.89 -6.48 -6.11
C ARG A 368 -45.25 -6.35 -4.65
N ARG A 369 -44.39 -6.67 -3.71
CA ARG A 369 -44.65 -6.62 -2.28
C ARG A 369 -44.75 -5.18 -1.78
N LEU A 370 -43.93 -4.29 -2.28
CA LEU A 370 -43.97 -2.86 -1.96
C LEU A 370 -45.30 -2.26 -2.44
N SER A 371 -45.71 -2.55 -3.67
CA SER A 371 -46.99 -2.09 -4.20
C SER A 371 -48.19 -2.63 -3.40
N ALA A 372 -48.10 -3.88 -2.96
CA ALA A 372 -49.16 -4.47 -2.09
C ALA A 372 -49.19 -3.79 -0.72
N ALA A 373 -48.04 -3.45 -0.12
CA ALA A 373 -47.97 -2.78 1.18
C ALA A 373 -48.43 -1.31 1.11
N MET A 374 -48.22 -0.64 0.01
CA MET A 374 -48.53 0.79 -0.19
C MET A 374 -49.91 1.01 -0.83
N GLY A 375 -50.48 -0.03 -1.44
CA GLY A 375 -51.75 0.05 -2.17
C GLY A 375 -51.63 0.57 -3.60
N GLU A 376 -50.47 1.01 -4.03
CA GLU A 376 -50.15 1.45 -5.39
C GLU A 376 -48.65 1.23 -5.71
N ASP A 377 -48.29 1.27 -6.98
CA ASP A 377 -46.88 1.20 -7.40
C ASP A 377 -46.19 2.55 -7.16
N VAL A 378 -45.31 2.58 -6.16
CA VAL A 378 -44.58 3.79 -5.72
C VAL A 378 -43.19 3.87 -6.29
N LEU A 379 -42.72 2.82 -7.00
CA LEU A 379 -41.38 2.85 -7.61
C LEU A 379 -41.35 3.78 -8.84
N PRO A 380 -40.29 4.55 -9.02
CA PRO A 380 -40.10 5.35 -10.21
C PRO A 380 -40.02 4.46 -11.48
N GLU A 381 -40.43 5.00 -12.64
CA GLU A 381 -40.32 4.28 -13.92
C GLU A 381 -38.87 3.86 -14.28
N GLN A 382 -37.89 4.58 -13.74
CA GLN A 382 -36.44 4.31 -13.95
C GLN A 382 -35.88 3.28 -12.95
N TRP A 383 -36.69 2.80 -12.01
CA TRP A 383 -36.26 1.74 -11.12
C TRP A 383 -36.00 0.47 -11.92
N PRO A 384 -34.81 -0.14 -11.76
CA PRO A 384 -34.44 -1.27 -12.60
C PRO A 384 -35.44 -2.43 -12.44
N ASP A 385 -36.19 -2.68 -13.49
CA ASP A 385 -37.11 -3.84 -13.59
C ASP A 385 -36.36 -5.04 -14.13
N GLY A 386 -35.14 -5.28 -13.80
CA GLY A 386 -34.40 -6.47 -14.20
C GLY A 386 -34.87 -7.04 -15.54
N GLY A 387 -34.55 -6.37 -16.64
CA GLY A 387 -34.89 -6.81 -18.00
C GLY A 387 -34.07 -8.01 -18.45
#